data_d76d2f5d020c060d98b422363e377d9f
#
_entry.id   d76d2f5d020c060d98b422363e377d9f
#
_cell.length_a   1.000
_cell.length_b   1.000
_cell.length_c   1.000
_cell.angle_alpha   90.00
_cell.angle_beta   90.00
_cell.angle_gamma   90.00
#
_symmetry.space_group_name_H-M   'P 1'
#
loop_
_entity.id
_entity.type
_entity.pdbx_description
1 polymer ?
#
loop_
_entity_poly.entity_id
_entity_poly.type
_entity_poly.pdbx_seq_one_letter_code
_entity_poly.pdbx_strand_id
1 'polypeptide(L)'
;MQVFRSVLIRFCVALVAALAASGESIAQRVDALAFDEALRLGEERSQQLRAEDATALAAREMAAAAAEAPDPVLTAGINNLPVNGPDRYSLNDDFMTMRSVGLSRQLTRHDKRDARAERFEREAEAAEAGRTLALSDLQRETASAWLERYFRERVREVVAQQRDQASLQVEAADLAYRSGVGPQSDVFAARAAVAELDDRLAAAVRDEQVATTMLGRWIGSAAERPLAALPDIGTVPLHSASLEAQLANHPEIAVMLKQEAVARADIEIARSATRSDWTIEVMYSQRGPDFSNMMSLNVSKPIQWRESRRQDREVAARVATAERARAQREEETRAHFAEAMALLQSWQANRERLQRYTATLLPLTTERTAAATTAYRSRTGSLDAVLEARVGEIEAQVAHLELELETATLWAELNYLVPGGHEAGVTQ
;
A
#
# COMPACT_ATOMS: atom_id res chain seq x y z
N MET A 1 34.66 2.21 69.44
CA MET A 1 33.33 2.57 68.79
C MET A 1 33.37 3.84 67.94
N GLN A 2 34.40 4.64 67.91
CA GLN A 2 34.51 5.86 67.08
C GLN A 2 35.03 5.62 65.63
N VAL A 3 35.80 4.55 65.41
CA VAL A 3 36.39 4.26 64.09
C VAL A 3 35.34 3.69 63.10
N PHE A 4 34.30 3.01 63.57
CA PHE A 4 33.28 2.42 62.75
C PHE A 4 32.26 3.47 62.21
N ARG A 5 32.10 4.60 62.89
CA ARG A 5 31.21 5.68 62.48
C ARG A 5 31.75 6.52 61.30
N SER A 6 33.08 6.69 61.25
CA SER A 6 33.72 7.50 60.21
C SER A 6 33.84 6.77 58.89
N VAL A 7 33.85 5.42 58.85
CA VAL A 7 33.87 4.61 57.63
C VAL A 7 32.47 4.54 57.00
N LEU A 8 31.41 4.43 57.81
CA LEU A 8 30.02 4.37 57.32
C LEU A 8 29.59 5.71 56.68
N ILE A 9 29.99 6.86 57.24
CA ILE A 9 29.67 8.18 56.69
C ILE A 9 30.41 8.43 55.37
N ARG A 10 31.67 7.97 55.24
CA ARG A 10 32.41 8.08 53.99
C ARG A 10 31.87 7.15 52.88
N PHE A 11 31.30 6.02 53.24
CA PHE A 11 30.65 5.11 52.27
C PHE A 11 29.29 5.63 51.80
N CYS A 12 28.51 6.25 52.68
CA CYS A 12 27.23 6.87 52.30
C CYS A 12 27.41 8.14 51.46
N VAL A 13 28.44 8.94 51.69
CA VAL A 13 28.74 10.13 50.87
C VAL A 13 29.27 9.72 49.48
N ALA A 14 30.05 8.64 49.38
CA ALA A 14 30.52 8.12 48.09
C ALA A 14 29.40 7.48 47.29
N LEU A 15 28.39 6.85 47.94
CA LEU A 15 27.24 6.26 47.24
C LEU A 15 26.25 7.34 46.74
N VAL A 16 26.07 8.44 47.46
CA VAL A 16 25.25 9.58 47.03
C VAL A 16 25.95 10.38 45.93
N ALA A 17 27.25 10.48 45.91
CA ALA A 17 28.01 11.11 44.83
C ALA A 17 28.04 10.25 43.54
N ALA A 18 28.02 8.91 43.67
CA ALA A 18 27.91 8.00 42.54
C ALA A 18 26.51 7.98 41.90
N LEU A 19 25.44 8.22 42.69
CA LEU A 19 24.06 8.38 42.18
C LEU A 19 23.80 9.76 41.57
N ALA A 20 24.61 10.78 41.95
CA ALA A 20 24.50 12.12 41.34
C ALA A 20 25.29 12.25 40.02
N ALA A 21 26.26 11.38 39.77
CA ALA A 21 27.05 11.35 38.54
C ALA A 21 26.41 10.50 37.43
N SER A 22 25.38 9.69 37.75
CA SER A 22 24.57 8.93 36.75
C SER A 22 23.28 9.65 36.34
N GLY A 23 23.15 10.92 36.73
CA GLY A 23 22.15 11.85 36.19
C GLY A 23 22.61 12.53 34.90
N GLU A 24 23.38 11.87 34.04
CA GLU A 24 23.37 12.21 32.64
C GLU A 24 21.92 12.02 32.17
N SER A 25 21.26 13.14 31.97
CA SER A 25 19.95 13.20 31.33
C SER A 25 20.03 12.31 30.09
N ILE A 26 19.34 11.18 30.13
CA ILE A 26 18.79 10.55 28.95
C ILE A 26 17.77 11.58 28.45
N ALA A 27 18.26 12.71 27.94
CA ALA A 27 17.55 13.39 26.89
C ALA A 27 17.47 12.29 25.82
N GLN A 28 16.32 11.64 25.72
CA GLN A 28 15.99 10.84 24.55
C GLN A 28 16.39 11.73 23.36
N ARG A 29 17.53 11.44 22.76
CA ARG A 29 17.77 11.88 21.40
C ARG A 29 16.58 11.29 20.66
N VAL A 30 15.61 12.12 20.39
CA VAL A 30 14.56 11.75 19.44
C VAL A 30 15.32 11.57 18.14
N ASP A 31 15.71 10.32 17.86
CA ASP A 31 16.43 10.02 16.64
C ASP A 31 15.55 10.48 15.47
N ALA A 32 16.14 11.31 14.60
CA ALA A 32 15.45 11.81 13.44
C ALA A 32 14.98 10.62 12.60
N LEU A 33 13.74 10.69 12.11
CA LEU A 33 13.12 9.65 11.30
C LEU A 33 13.77 9.60 9.92
N ALA A 34 14.60 8.60 9.68
CA ALA A 34 15.19 8.36 8.37
C ALA A 34 14.13 7.86 7.38
N PHE A 35 14.35 8.14 6.10
CA PHE A 35 13.47 7.73 5.02
C PHE A 35 13.28 6.21 5.00
N ASP A 36 14.38 5.43 5.01
CA ASP A 36 14.34 3.96 4.99
C ASP A 36 13.70 3.37 6.26
N GLU A 37 13.87 4.04 7.40
CA GLU A 37 13.19 3.64 8.63
C GLU A 37 11.68 3.81 8.53
N ALA A 38 11.21 4.89 7.88
CA ALA A 38 9.79 5.10 7.66
C ALA A 38 9.18 4.01 6.78
N LEU A 39 9.86 3.60 5.72
CA LEU A 39 9.43 2.49 4.86
C LEU A 39 9.31 1.18 5.65
N ARG A 40 10.33 0.82 6.42
CA ARG A 40 10.34 -0.37 7.26
C ARG A 40 9.21 -0.37 8.30
N LEU A 41 8.98 0.77 8.96
CA LEU A 41 7.87 0.91 9.91
C LEU A 41 6.50 0.75 9.22
N GLY A 42 6.36 1.24 7.99
CA GLY A 42 5.18 1.05 7.15
C GLY A 42 4.93 -0.43 6.87
N GLU A 43 5.96 -1.17 6.48
CA GLU A 43 5.90 -2.61 6.22
C GLU A 43 5.51 -3.41 7.46
N GLU A 44 6.15 -3.16 8.60
CA GLU A 44 5.87 -3.85 9.86
C GLU A 44 4.42 -3.66 10.34
N ARG A 45 3.80 -2.51 10.05
CA ARG A 45 2.44 -2.16 10.46
C ARG A 45 1.37 -2.55 9.45
N SER A 46 1.74 -2.89 8.23
CA SER A 46 0.79 -3.11 7.13
C SER A 46 -0.15 -4.27 7.41
N GLN A 47 -1.45 -3.99 7.45
CA GLN A 47 -2.49 -5.01 7.48
C GLN A 47 -2.77 -5.56 6.07
N GLN A 48 -2.49 -4.78 5.03
CA GLN A 48 -2.66 -5.22 3.64
C GLN A 48 -1.74 -6.38 3.31
N LEU A 49 -0.45 -6.30 3.69
CA LEU A 49 0.49 -7.42 3.48
C LEU A 49 0.04 -8.68 4.20
N ARG A 50 -0.46 -8.55 5.44
CA ARG A 50 -1.01 -9.70 6.19
C ARG A 50 -2.27 -10.27 5.54
N ALA A 51 -3.09 -9.43 4.92
CA ALA A 51 -4.29 -9.88 4.21
C ALA A 51 -3.92 -10.70 2.97
N GLU A 52 -2.89 -10.30 2.21
CA GLU A 52 -2.39 -11.06 1.07
C GLU A 52 -1.76 -12.39 1.51
N ASP A 53 -0.96 -12.40 2.59
CA ASP A 53 -0.42 -13.64 3.17
C ASP A 53 -1.53 -14.61 3.60
N ALA A 54 -2.60 -14.10 4.22
CA ALA A 54 -3.76 -14.91 4.59
C ALA A 54 -4.53 -15.43 3.36
N THR A 55 -4.62 -14.64 2.28
CA THR A 55 -5.26 -15.04 1.02
C THR A 55 -4.47 -16.18 0.37
N ALA A 56 -3.15 -16.09 0.30
CA ALA A 56 -2.30 -17.15 -0.21
C ALA A 56 -2.41 -18.46 0.62
N LEU A 57 -2.42 -18.33 1.95
CA LEU A 57 -2.63 -19.47 2.85
C LEU A 57 -4.00 -20.11 2.64
N ALA A 58 -5.07 -19.31 2.57
CA ALA A 58 -6.42 -19.82 2.34
C ALA A 58 -6.53 -20.59 1.01
N ALA A 59 -5.91 -20.09 -0.05
CA ALA A 59 -5.88 -20.76 -1.35
C ALA A 59 -5.13 -22.12 -1.27
N ARG A 60 -3.99 -22.20 -0.56
CA ARG A 60 -3.26 -23.47 -0.36
C ARG A 60 -4.05 -24.50 0.44
N GLU A 61 -4.74 -24.07 1.51
CA GLU A 61 -5.62 -24.96 2.28
C GLU A 61 -6.79 -25.45 1.42
N MET A 62 -7.34 -24.59 0.56
CA MET A 62 -8.37 -24.97 -0.40
C MET A 62 -7.83 -25.93 -1.48
N ALA A 63 -6.58 -25.80 -1.90
CA ALA A 63 -5.94 -26.74 -2.81
C ALA A 63 -5.84 -28.15 -2.18
N ALA A 64 -5.40 -28.22 -0.93
CA ALA A 64 -5.35 -29.48 -0.18
C ALA A 64 -6.74 -30.12 -0.04
N ALA A 65 -7.75 -29.33 0.33
CA ALA A 65 -9.13 -29.79 0.44
C ALA A 65 -9.72 -30.26 -0.90
N ALA A 66 -9.41 -29.56 -2.00
CA ALA A 66 -9.89 -29.91 -3.35
C ALA A 66 -9.25 -31.20 -3.91
N ALA A 67 -8.05 -31.55 -3.44
CA ALA A 67 -7.38 -32.81 -3.78
C ALA A 67 -8.04 -34.04 -3.13
N GLU A 68 -8.79 -33.84 -2.04
CA GLU A 68 -9.43 -34.94 -1.33
C GLU A 68 -10.69 -35.47 -2.05
N ALA A 69 -10.97 -36.74 -1.80
CA ALA A 69 -12.19 -37.34 -2.33
C ALA A 69 -13.40 -36.89 -1.50
N PRO A 70 -14.59 -36.71 -2.12
CA PRO A 70 -15.80 -36.37 -1.40
C PRO A 70 -16.12 -37.32 -0.28
N ASP A 71 -16.65 -36.83 0.82
CA ASP A 71 -17.08 -37.64 1.96
C ASP A 71 -18.20 -38.61 1.58
N PRO A 72 -18.28 -39.75 2.23
CA PRO A 72 -19.41 -40.66 2.09
C PRO A 72 -20.67 -40.02 2.72
N VAL A 73 -21.81 -40.26 2.06
CA VAL A 73 -23.11 -39.74 2.50
C VAL A 73 -23.87 -40.90 3.18
N LEU A 74 -24.24 -40.72 4.46
CA LEU A 74 -25.12 -41.62 5.19
C LEU A 74 -26.57 -41.22 4.90
N THR A 75 -27.36 -42.19 4.43
CA THR A 75 -28.80 -42.00 4.17
C THR A 75 -29.59 -42.93 5.11
N ALA A 76 -30.61 -42.39 5.76
CA ALA A 76 -31.55 -43.16 6.53
C ALA A 76 -32.97 -42.73 6.18
N GLY A 77 -33.89 -43.69 6.06
CA GLY A 77 -35.26 -43.39 5.65
C GLY A 77 -36.23 -44.55 5.80
N ILE A 78 -37.52 -44.28 5.59
CA ILE A 78 -38.58 -45.24 5.48
C ILE A 78 -39.03 -45.20 4.05
N ASN A 79 -38.95 -46.32 3.36
CA ASN A 79 -39.33 -46.45 1.95
C ASN A 79 -40.65 -47.22 1.85
N ASN A 80 -41.45 -46.87 0.84
CA ASN A 80 -42.71 -47.54 0.51
C ASN A 80 -43.73 -47.62 1.65
N LEU A 81 -43.80 -46.60 2.52
CA LEU A 81 -44.82 -46.54 3.56
C LEU A 81 -46.22 -46.38 2.91
N PRO A 82 -47.18 -47.32 3.11
CA PRO A 82 -48.51 -47.20 2.54
C PRO A 82 -49.26 -46.01 3.17
N VAL A 83 -49.88 -45.18 2.34
CA VAL A 83 -50.63 -44.00 2.79
C VAL A 83 -52.15 -44.22 2.76
N ASN A 84 -52.63 -45.37 2.21
CA ASN A 84 -54.02 -45.81 2.13
C ASN A 84 -54.08 -47.35 2.26
N GLY A 85 -55.32 -47.88 2.34
CA GLY A 85 -55.55 -49.34 2.48
C GLY A 85 -55.46 -49.86 3.92
N PRO A 86 -55.56 -51.19 4.12
CA PRO A 86 -55.61 -51.80 5.45
C PRO A 86 -54.32 -51.59 6.26
N ASP A 87 -53.17 -51.55 5.59
CA ASP A 87 -51.85 -51.44 6.22
C ASP A 87 -51.35 -49.96 6.26
N ARG A 88 -52.27 -49.04 6.14
CA ARG A 88 -51.97 -47.58 6.13
C ARG A 88 -51.08 -47.19 7.35
N TYR A 89 -49.93 -46.58 7.02
CA TYR A 89 -48.92 -46.11 7.98
C TYR A 89 -48.30 -47.22 8.84
N SER A 90 -48.51 -48.51 8.46
CA SER A 90 -47.80 -49.61 9.14
C SER A 90 -46.34 -49.68 8.74
N LEU A 91 -45.46 -49.83 9.73
CA LEU A 91 -44.02 -50.04 9.51
C LEU A 91 -43.65 -51.52 9.40
N ASN A 92 -44.60 -52.46 9.74
CA ASN A 92 -44.31 -53.87 9.89
C ASN A 92 -45.22 -54.81 9.09
N ASP A 93 -46.48 -54.41 8.85
CA ASP A 93 -47.50 -55.32 8.28
C ASP A 93 -47.47 -55.35 6.76
N ASP A 94 -47.08 -54.21 6.12
CA ASP A 94 -46.93 -54.15 4.68
C ASP A 94 -45.59 -54.75 4.21
N PHE A 95 -45.66 -55.68 3.25
CA PHE A 95 -44.48 -56.37 2.75
C PHE A 95 -43.48 -55.49 1.98
N MET A 96 -43.88 -54.29 1.55
CA MET A 96 -43.05 -53.37 0.81
C MET A 96 -42.38 -52.33 1.72
N THR A 97 -42.95 -52.06 2.89
CA THR A 97 -42.41 -51.03 3.82
C THR A 97 -41.04 -51.47 4.35
N MET A 98 -40.08 -50.57 4.17
CA MET A 98 -38.68 -50.80 4.55
C MET A 98 -38.11 -49.61 5.35
N ARG A 99 -37.45 -49.88 6.45
CA ARG A 99 -36.59 -48.96 7.17
C ARG A 99 -35.18 -49.18 6.65
N SER A 100 -34.60 -48.20 5.98
CA SER A 100 -33.31 -48.34 5.29
C SER A 100 -32.23 -47.46 5.88
N VAL A 101 -31.02 -47.95 5.91
CA VAL A 101 -29.81 -47.24 6.19
C VAL A 101 -28.83 -47.54 5.05
N GLY A 102 -28.30 -46.52 4.43
CA GLY A 102 -27.38 -46.64 3.30
C GLY A 102 -26.17 -45.75 3.44
N LEU A 103 -25.08 -46.15 2.79
CA LEU A 103 -23.86 -45.37 2.64
C LEU A 103 -23.58 -45.22 1.14
N SER A 104 -23.49 -43.99 0.65
CA SER A 104 -23.12 -43.71 -0.72
C SER A 104 -21.82 -42.92 -0.78
N ARG A 105 -21.01 -43.16 -1.83
CA ARG A 105 -19.79 -42.40 -2.09
C ARG A 105 -19.63 -42.15 -3.58
N GLN A 106 -19.38 -40.89 -3.93
CA GLN A 106 -18.97 -40.51 -5.27
C GLN A 106 -17.48 -40.79 -5.45
N LEU A 107 -17.14 -41.53 -6.46
CA LEU A 107 -15.76 -41.81 -6.86
C LEU A 107 -15.32 -40.77 -7.86
N THR A 108 -14.97 -39.60 -7.34
CA THR A 108 -14.43 -38.52 -8.16
C THR A 108 -13.05 -38.91 -8.70
N ARG A 109 -12.90 -38.80 -10.01
CA ARG A 109 -11.65 -39.13 -10.71
C ARG A 109 -10.50 -38.29 -10.23
N HIS A 110 -9.27 -38.86 -10.26
CA HIS A 110 -8.05 -38.18 -9.83
C HIS A 110 -7.82 -36.94 -10.65
N ASP A 111 -7.93 -37.01 -11.99
CA ASP A 111 -7.73 -35.87 -12.90
C ASP A 111 -8.65 -34.65 -12.58
N LYS A 112 -9.86 -34.87 -12.07
CA LYS A 112 -10.75 -33.79 -11.63
C LYS A 112 -10.31 -33.14 -10.32
N ARG A 113 -9.86 -33.96 -9.39
CA ARG A 113 -9.37 -33.46 -8.10
C ARG A 113 -8.08 -32.68 -8.29
N ASP A 114 -7.17 -33.21 -9.10
CA ASP A 114 -5.91 -32.56 -9.45
C ASP A 114 -6.15 -31.22 -10.15
N ALA A 115 -7.05 -31.17 -11.13
CA ALA A 115 -7.38 -29.91 -11.82
C ALA A 115 -7.98 -28.86 -10.87
N ARG A 116 -8.78 -29.29 -9.87
CA ARG A 116 -9.33 -28.38 -8.85
C ARG A 116 -8.23 -27.90 -7.89
N ALA A 117 -7.37 -28.80 -7.43
CA ALA A 117 -6.25 -28.46 -6.57
C ALA A 117 -5.28 -27.49 -7.28
N GLU A 118 -4.92 -27.80 -8.53
CA GLU A 118 -4.06 -26.94 -9.36
C GLU A 118 -4.61 -25.53 -9.51
N ARG A 119 -5.94 -25.37 -9.69
CA ARG A 119 -6.55 -24.05 -9.77
C ARG A 119 -6.32 -23.24 -8.50
N PHE A 120 -6.47 -23.85 -7.32
CA PHE A 120 -6.23 -23.17 -6.04
C PHE A 120 -4.73 -22.90 -5.80
N GLU A 121 -3.83 -23.76 -6.27
CA GLU A 121 -2.40 -23.49 -6.26
C GLU A 121 -2.07 -22.25 -7.12
N ARG A 122 -2.70 -22.12 -8.31
CA ARG A 122 -2.54 -20.90 -9.13
C ARG A 122 -3.14 -19.66 -8.46
N GLU A 123 -4.23 -19.81 -7.68
CA GLU A 123 -4.75 -18.71 -6.85
C GLU A 123 -3.77 -18.30 -5.75
N ALA A 124 -3.11 -19.25 -5.09
CA ALA A 124 -2.08 -18.95 -4.11
C ALA A 124 -0.90 -18.18 -4.75
N GLU A 125 -0.43 -18.63 -5.92
CA GLU A 125 0.61 -17.90 -6.67
C GLU A 125 0.16 -16.48 -7.07
N ALA A 126 -1.13 -16.28 -7.41
CA ALA A 126 -1.66 -14.97 -7.72
C ALA A 126 -1.71 -14.05 -6.48
N ALA A 127 -2.06 -14.60 -5.32
CA ALA A 127 -2.03 -13.88 -4.05
C ALA A 127 -0.59 -13.51 -3.63
N GLU A 128 0.40 -14.37 -3.86
CA GLU A 128 1.82 -14.07 -3.62
C GLU A 128 2.31 -12.91 -4.51
N ALA A 129 1.92 -12.91 -5.79
CA ALA A 129 2.18 -11.80 -6.67
C ALA A 129 1.45 -10.52 -6.20
N GLY A 130 0.20 -10.65 -5.72
CA GLY A 130 -0.57 -9.57 -5.10
C GLY A 130 0.12 -8.97 -3.88
N ARG A 131 0.75 -9.81 -3.05
CA ARG A 131 1.57 -9.34 -1.91
C ARG A 131 2.75 -8.48 -2.37
N THR A 132 3.41 -8.88 -3.46
CA THR A 132 4.54 -8.11 -4.02
C THR A 132 4.06 -6.75 -4.55
N LEU A 133 2.91 -6.70 -5.22
CA LEU A 133 2.27 -5.45 -5.63
C LEU A 133 1.92 -4.57 -4.43
N ALA A 134 1.25 -5.14 -3.43
CA ALA A 134 0.89 -4.42 -2.21
C ALA A 134 2.11 -3.85 -1.46
N LEU A 135 3.26 -4.53 -1.51
CA LEU A 135 4.52 -4.04 -0.93
C LEU A 135 5.05 -2.83 -1.73
N SER A 136 5.09 -2.91 -3.06
CA SER A 136 5.51 -1.79 -3.92
C SER A 136 4.62 -0.55 -3.71
N ASP A 137 3.31 -0.75 -3.65
CA ASP A 137 2.34 0.32 -3.40
C ASP A 137 2.54 0.94 -2.01
N LEU A 138 2.71 0.11 -0.97
CA LEU A 138 2.97 0.56 0.39
C LEU A 138 4.26 1.39 0.49
N GLN A 139 5.34 0.94 -0.15
CA GLN A 139 6.62 1.65 -0.18
C GLN A 139 6.47 2.99 -0.90
N ARG A 140 5.83 3.01 -2.06
CA ARG A 140 5.55 4.22 -2.84
C ARG A 140 4.73 5.23 -2.04
N GLU A 141 3.63 4.81 -1.43
CA GLU A 141 2.72 5.66 -0.67
C GLU A 141 3.37 6.20 0.62
N THR A 142 4.15 5.36 1.31
CA THR A 142 4.90 5.78 2.51
C THR A 142 6.00 6.76 2.14
N ALA A 143 6.73 6.51 1.05
CA ALA A 143 7.74 7.40 0.51
C ALA A 143 7.15 8.77 0.16
N SER A 144 6.05 8.79 -0.59
CA SER A 144 5.36 10.03 -0.98
C SER A 144 4.88 10.82 0.24
N ALA A 145 4.32 10.14 1.26
CA ALA A 145 3.87 10.78 2.48
C ALA A 145 5.03 11.37 3.32
N TRP A 146 6.19 10.68 3.36
CA TRP A 146 7.39 11.18 4.03
C TRP A 146 7.96 12.41 3.32
N LEU A 147 8.04 12.38 1.98
CA LEU A 147 8.52 13.47 1.15
C LEU A 147 7.59 14.68 1.25
N GLU A 148 6.28 14.48 1.19
CA GLU A 148 5.28 15.54 1.37
C GLU A 148 5.50 16.26 2.71
N ARG A 149 5.60 15.51 3.82
CA ARG A 149 5.87 16.10 5.13
C ARG A 149 7.19 16.87 5.16
N TYR A 150 8.26 16.31 4.58
CA TYR A 150 9.57 16.94 4.53
C TYR A 150 9.53 18.30 3.85
N PHE A 151 8.90 18.39 2.68
CA PHE A 151 8.84 19.65 1.95
C PHE A 151 7.85 20.66 2.56
N ARG A 152 6.74 20.20 3.17
CA ARG A 152 5.82 21.11 3.89
C ARG A 152 6.50 21.73 5.13
N GLU A 153 7.34 20.99 5.84
CA GLU A 153 8.16 21.55 6.91
C GLU A 153 9.13 22.63 6.38
N ARG A 154 9.77 22.41 5.22
CA ARG A 154 10.65 23.37 4.58
C ARG A 154 9.92 24.64 4.11
N VAL A 155 8.75 24.49 3.54
CA VAL A 155 7.92 25.65 3.14
C VAL A 155 7.56 26.50 4.38
N ARG A 156 7.11 25.86 5.48
CA ARG A 156 6.85 26.55 6.73
C ARG A 156 8.09 27.31 7.26
N GLU A 157 9.26 26.67 7.23
CA GLU A 157 10.51 27.31 7.66
C GLU A 157 10.83 28.58 6.83
N VAL A 158 10.71 28.47 5.50
CA VAL A 158 10.93 29.63 4.59
C VAL A 158 9.97 30.76 4.90
N VAL A 159 8.67 30.47 5.02
CA VAL A 159 7.66 31.50 5.30
C VAL A 159 7.88 32.13 6.69
N ALA A 160 8.21 31.32 7.71
CA ALA A 160 8.52 31.82 9.06
C ALA A 160 9.74 32.76 9.05
N GLN A 161 10.82 32.37 8.38
CA GLN A 161 12.03 33.21 8.26
C GLN A 161 11.73 34.52 7.54
N GLN A 162 10.93 34.50 6.48
CA GLN A 162 10.57 35.72 5.73
C GLN A 162 9.64 36.63 6.55
N ARG A 163 8.72 36.06 7.33
CA ARG A 163 7.88 36.81 8.27
C ARG A 163 8.71 37.53 9.33
N ASP A 164 9.71 36.88 9.90
CA ASP A 164 10.61 37.49 10.88
C ASP A 164 11.42 38.66 10.24
N GLN A 165 11.90 38.47 9.02
CA GLN A 165 12.56 39.54 8.29
C GLN A 165 11.61 40.70 7.94
N ALA A 166 10.34 40.46 7.61
CA ALA A 166 9.35 41.48 7.36
C ALA A 166 9.03 42.30 8.64
N SER A 167 9.04 41.67 9.80
CA SER A 167 8.84 42.37 11.08
C SER A 167 9.91 43.39 11.36
N LEU A 168 11.16 43.17 10.97
CA LEU A 168 12.25 44.17 11.04
C LEU A 168 11.99 45.39 10.13
N GLN A 169 11.27 45.22 9.01
CA GLN A 169 10.90 46.32 8.15
C GLN A 169 9.84 47.22 8.81
N VAL A 170 8.93 46.65 9.61
CA VAL A 170 7.96 47.42 10.40
C VAL A 170 8.68 48.32 11.40
N GLU A 171 9.69 47.79 12.10
CA GLU A 171 10.51 48.55 13.06
C GLU A 171 11.26 49.67 12.36
N ALA A 172 11.85 49.40 11.19
CA ALA A 172 12.57 50.38 10.40
C ALA A 172 11.65 51.52 9.87
N ALA A 173 10.47 51.15 9.39
CA ALA A 173 9.47 52.10 8.91
C ALA A 173 8.92 53.01 10.05
N ASP A 174 8.64 52.46 11.23
CA ASP A 174 8.20 53.16 12.42
C ASP A 174 9.27 54.15 12.91
N LEU A 175 10.53 53.75 12.93
CA LEU A 175 11.64 54.63 13.28
C LEU A 175 11.80 55.77 12.27
N ALA A 176 11.70 55.49 10.98
CA ALA A 176 11.75 56.49 9.91
C ALA A 176 10.62 57.51 10.04
N TYR A 177 9.40 57.04 10.32
CA TYR A 177 8.25 57.94 10.55
C TYR A 177 8.45 58.82 11.77
N ARG A 178 8.85 58.25 12.94
CA ARG A 178 9.09 59.04 14.17
C ARG A 178 10.21 60.06 14.02
N SER A 179 11.19 59.78 13.19
CA SER A 179 12.29 60.72 12.89
C SER A 179 11.92 61.78 11.83
N GLY A 180 10.69 61.75 11.30
CA GLY A 180 10.23 62.69 10.26
C GLY A 180 10.83 62.41 8.87
N VAL A 181 11.43 61.25 8.65
CA VAL A 181 12.14 60.91 7.41
C VAL A 181 11.27 60.11 6.45
N GLY A 182 10.33 59.32 6.96
CA GLY A 182 9.43 58.45 6.20
C GLY A 182 7.96 58.81 6.37
N PRO A 183 7.09 58.48 5.40
CA PRO A 183 5.64 58.70 5.50
C PRO A 183 4.99 57.65 6.41
N GLN A 184 3.86 57.98 6.99
CA GLN A 184 3.06 57.06 7.80
C GLN A 184 2.53 55.86 6.97
N SER A 185 2.29 56.07 5.67
CA SER A 185 1.88 54.99 4.73
C SER A 185 2.82 53.80 4.75
N ASP A 186 4.14 54.02 4.87
CA ASP A 186 5.15 52.96 4.86
C ASP A 186 5.00 52.07 6.09
N VAL A 187 4.64 52.65 7.26
CA VAL A 187 4.37 51.84 8.48
C VAL A 187 3.18 50.92 8.29
N PHE A 188 2.11 51.43 7.66
CA PHE A 188 0.92 50.59 7.39
C PHE A 188 1.19 49.54 6.31
N ALA A 189 1.92 49.87 5.25
CA ALA A 189 2.31 48.90 4.22
C ALA A 189 3.18 47.80 4.78
N ALA A 190 4.17 48.11 5.61
CA ALA A 190 5.00 47.08 6.28
C ALA A 190 4.16 46.19 7.23
N ARG A 191 3.23 46.75 7.99
CA ARG A 191 2.34 45.99 8.87
C ARG A 191 1.38 45.08 8.07
N ALA A 192 0.84 45.56 6.95
CA ALA A 192 0.01 44.73 6.07
C ALA A 192 0.80 43.56 5.50
N ALA A 193 2.04 43.74 5.06
CA ALA A 193 2.90 42.68 4.57
C ALA A 193 3.19 41.62 5.65
N VAL A 194 3.40 42.04 6.92
CA VAL A 194 3.55 41.05 8.03
C VAL A 194 2.25 40.29 8.26
N ALA A 195 1.08 40.96 8.23
CA ALA A 195 -0.20 40.27 8.41
C ALA A 195 -0.49 39.24 7.30
N GLU A 196 -0.12 39.54 6.04
CA GLU A 196 -0.21 38.59 4.94
C GLU A 196 0.73 37.37 5.13
N LEU A 197 1.93 37.61 5.66
CA LEU A 197 2.89 36.53 5.97
C LEU A 197 2.44 35.71 7.17
N ASP A 198 1.79 36.30 8.17
CA ASP A 198 1.18 35.58 9.29
C ASP A 198 0.07 34.62 8.81
N ASP A 199 -0.77 35.05 7.85
CA ASP A 199 -1.79 34.20 7.24
C ASP A 199 -1.16 33.03 6.42
N ARG A 200 -0.15 33.33 5.59
CA ARG A 200 0.61 32.35 4.85
C ARG A 200 1.30 31.32 5.79
N LEU A 201 1.84 31.80 6.91
CA LEU A 201 2.46 30.92 7.92
C LEU A 201 1.43 30.00 8.56
N ALA A 202 0.26 30.53 8.90
CA ALA A 202 -0.83 29.71 9.46
C ALA A 202 -1.27 28.60 8.47
N ALA A 203 -1.34 28.93 7.17
CA ALA A 203 -1.61 27.94 6.12
C ALA A 203 -0.49 26.88 6.03
N ALA A 204 0.77 27.28 6.04
CA ALA A 204 1.91 26.37 5.97
C ALA A 204 1.99 25.42 7.20
N VAL A 205 1.70 25.94 8.41
CA VAL A 205 1.60 25.12 9.64
C VAL A 205 0.50 24.07 9.52
N ARG A 206 -0.68 24.46 9.01
CA ARG A 206 -1.77 23.51 8.75
C ARG A 206 -1.33 22.42 7.77
N ASP A 207 -0.68 22.79 6.67
CA ASP A 207 -0.29 21.86 5.62
C ASP A 207 0.77 20.85 6.13
N GLU A 208 1.72 21.28 6.96
CA GLU A 208 2.66 20.40 7.66
C GLU A 208 1.93 19.45 8.61
N GLN A 209 0.95 19.91 9.39
CA GLN A 209 0.17 19.08 10.29
C GLN A 209 -0.65 18.02 9.52
N VAL A 210 -1.25 18.40 8.39
CA VAL A 210 -1.97 17.47 7.52
C VAL A 210 -1.02 16.41 6.97
N ALA A 211 0.15 16.81 6.45
CA ALA A 211 1.15 15.89 5.93
C ALA A 211 1.67 14.93 7.03
N THR A 212 1.88 15.43 8.26
CA THR A 212 2.24 14.61 9.41
C THR A 212 1.16 13.56 9.73
N THR A 213 -0.11 13.97 9.69
CA THR A 213 -1.25 13.06 9.90
C THR A 213 -1.32 11.99 8.81
N MET A 214 -1.09 12.36 7.55
CA MET A 214 -1.10 11.41 6.43
C MET A 214 0.06 10.41 6.52
N LEU A 215 1.26 10.85 6.91
CA LEU A 215 2.37 9.95 7.19
C LEU A 215 2.05 9.03 8.37
N GLY A 216 1.37 9.53 9.41
CA GLY A 216 0.92 8.77 10.58
C GLY A 216 -0.01 7.60 10.24
N ARG A 217 -0.74 7.66 9.14
CA ARG A 217 -1.51 6.52 8.62
C ARG A 217 -0.63 5.29 8.43
N TRP A 218 0.58 5.49 7.89
CA TRP A 218 1.52 4.42 7.55
C TRP A 218 2.37 3.98 8.73
N ILE A 219 2.98 4.94 9.44
CA ILE A 219 4.02 4.65 10.44
C ILE A 219 3.59 4.93 11.90
N GLY A 220 2.35 5.39 12.11
CA GLY A 220 1.82 5.71 13.44
C GLY A 220 2.48 6.94 14.08
N SER A 221 2.67 6.92 15.39
CA SER A 221 3.23 8.03 16.16
C SER A 221 4.67 8.40 15.79
N ALA A 222 5.42 7.53 15.10
CA ALA A 222 6.75 7.84 14.59
C ALA A 222 6.73 9.02 13.58
N ALA A 223 5.55 9.30 12.97
CA ALA A 223 5.37 10.43 12.09
C ALA A 223 5.54 11.81 12.77
N GLU A 224 5.51 11.90 14.08
CA GLU A 224 5.72 13.15 14.83
C GLU A 224 7.21 13.44 15.11
N ARG A 225 8.11 12.47 14.86
CA ARG A 225 9.55 12.66 15.06
C ARG A 225 10.11 13.67 14.06
N PRO A 226 11.19 14.41 14.41
CA PRO A 226 11.94 15.20 13.44
C PRO A 226 12.38 14.35 12.25
N LEU A 227 12.35 14.90 11.04
CA LEU A 227 12.78 14.17 9.86
C LEU A 227 14.30 14.26 9.68
N ALA A 228 14.89 13.20 9.15
CA ALA A 228 16.29 13.18 8.73
C ALA A 228 16.48 13.90 7.38
N ALA A 229 17.71 13.90 6.85
CA ALA A 229 18.02 14.48 5.56
C ALA A 229 17.26 13.78 4.40
N LEU A 230 16.99 14.54 3.35
CA LEU A 230 16.37 14.03 2.11
C LEU A 230 17.23 12.91 1.50
N PRO A 231 16.65 11.79 1.05
CA PRO A 231 17.37 10.78 0.29
C PRO A 231 17.85 11.35 -1.07
N ASP A 232 18.74 10.63 -1.75
CA ASP A 232 19.13 11.00 -3.10
C ASP A 232 18.00 10.75 -4.10
N ILE A 233 17.33 11.81 -4.50
CA ILE A 233 16.27 11.80 -5.53
C ILE A 233 16.80 12.13 -6.93
N GLY A 234 18.11 12.27 -7.07
CA GLY A 234 18.80 12.64 -8.32
C GLY A 234 18.95 11.50 -9.31
N THR A 235 18.70 10.26 -8.91
CA THR A 235 18.84 9.06 -9.74
C THR A 235 17.61 8.18 -9.68
N VAL A 236 17.28 7.53 -10.78
CA VAL A 236 16.20 6.52 -10.86
C VAL A 236 16.74 5.24 -11.48
N PRO A 237 16.26 4.05 -11.07
CA PRO A 237 16.75 2.78 -11.61
C PRO A 237 16.27 2.51 -13.04
N LEU A 238 15.28 3.24 -13.53
CA LEU A 238 14.67 3.06 -14.83
C LEU A 238 15.39 3.85 -15.92
N HIS A 239 15.63 3.19 -17.06
CA HIS A 239 16.28 3.80 -18.22
C HIS A 239 15.40 3.63 -19.46
N SER A 240 15.18 4.69 -20.22
CA SER A 240 14.33 4.67 -21.41
C SER A 240 14.70 3.58 -22.42
N ALA A 241 16.00 3.28 -22.58
CA ALA A 241 16.48 2.26 -23.53
C ALA A 241 16.18 0.81 -23.11
N SER A 242 15.95 0.54 -21.83
CA SER A 242 15.69 -0.81 -21.27
C SER A 242 14.33 -0.91 -20.56
N LEU A 243 13.51 0.13 -20.67
CA LEU A 243 12.27 0.24 -19.91
C LEU A 243 11.31 -0.94 -20.17
N GLU A 244 11.17 -1.38 -21.42
CA GLU A 244 10.29 -2.51 -21.76
C GLU A 244 10.72 -3.80 -21.05
N ALA A 245 12.03 -4.09 -21.02
CA ALA A 245 12.57 -5.26 -20.33
C ALA A 245 12.45 -5.14 -18.81
N GLN A 246 12.60 -3.95 -18.24
CA GLN A 246 12.43 -3.69 -16.82
C GLN A 246 10.98 -3.82 -16.38
N LEU A 247 10.03 -3.34 -17.18
CA LEU A 247 8.59 -3.46 -16.92
C LEU A 247 8.03 -4.88 -17.08
N ALA A 248 8.75 -5.79 -17.74
CA ALA A 248 8.36 -7.20 -17.77
C ALA A 248 8.24 -7.80 -16.36
N ASN A 249 8.93 -7.23 -15.36
CA ASN A 249 8.87 -7.62 -13.95
C ASN A 249 7.97 -6.70 -13.11
N HIS A 250 7.15 -5.86 -13.74
CA HIS A 250 6.23 -4.98 -13.01
C HIS A 250 5.24 -5.81 -12.19
N PRO A 251 5.05 -5.51 -10.88
CA PRO A 251 4.25 -6.34 -9.98
C PRO A 251 2.81 -6.53 -10.45
N GLU A 252 2.19 -5.51 -11.00
CA GLU A 252 0.81 -5.59 -11.51
C GLU A 252 0.71 -6.51 -12.72
N ILE A 253 1.68 -6.45 -13.64
CA ILE A 253 1.75 -7.37 -14.78
C ILE A 253 1.99 -8.81 -14.30
N ALA A 254 2.79 -9.00 -13.24
CA ALA A 254 2.98 -10.32 -12.63
C ALA A 254 1.68 -10.86 -12.01
N VAL A 255 0.90 -10.04 -11.33
CA VAL A 255 -0.44 -10.42 -10.82
C VAL A 255 -1.36 -10.84 -11.96
N MET A 256 -1.45 -10.06 -13.04
CA MET A 256 -2.27 -10.38 -14.20
C MET A 256 -1.84 -11.67 -14.90
N LEU A 257 -0.53 -11.93 -14.98
CA LEU A 257 0.01 -13.17 -15.52
C LEU A 257 -0.44 -14.39 -14.68
N LYS A 258 -0.45 -14.26 -13.35
CA LYS A 258 -0.92 -15.31 -12.45
C LYS A 258 -2.42 -15.50 -12.52
N GLN A 259 -3.21 -14.41 -12.66
CA GLN A 259 -4.66 -14.49 -12.89
C GLN A 259 -4.99 -15.15 -14.23
N GLU A 260 -4.20 -14.91 -15.29
CA GLU A 260 -4.32 -15.65 -16.56
C GLU A 260 -4.06 -17.15 -16.35
N ALA A 261 -3.09 -17.52 -15.51
CA ALA A 261 -2.82 -18.92 -15.18
C ALA A 261 -4.00 -19.57 -14.42
N VAL A 262 -4.66 -18.86 -13.50
CA VAL A 262 -5.91 -19.30 -12.85
C VAL A 262 -7.00 -19.56 -13.90
N ALA A 263 -7.21 -18.63 -14.84
CA ALA A 263 -8.20 -18.80 -15.90
C ALA A 263 -7.88 -19.99 -16.83
N ARG A 264 -6.61 -20.30 -17.05
CA ARG A 264 -6.19 -21.50 -17.78
C ARG A 264 -6.47 -22.78 -16.99
N ALA A 265 -6.25 -22.79 -15.67
CA ALA A 265 -6.59 -23.91 -14.80
C ALA A 265 -8.10 -24.19 -14.81
N ASP A 266 -8.94 -23.16 -14.89
CA ASP A 266 -10.40 -23.31 -15.06
C ASP A 266 -10.77 -24.06 -16.37
N ILE A 267 -9.98 -23.95 -17.43
CA ILE A 267 -10.18 -24.71 -18.66
C ILE A 267 -9.99 -26.20 -18.37
N GLU A 268 -8.96 -26.56 -17.61
CA GLU A 268 -8.68 -27.98 -17.26
C GLU A 268 -9.77 -28.56 -16.35
N ILE A 269 -10.32 -27.76 -15.44
CA ILE A 269 -11.51 -28.16 -14.66
C ILE A 269 -12.67 -28.47 -15.58
N ALA A 270 -12.98 -27.57 -16.53
CA ALA A 270 -14.08 -27.79 -17.48
C ALA A 270 -13.85 -29.01 -18.38
N ARG A 271 -12.60 -29.23 -18.85
CA ARG A 271 -12.22 -30.42 -19.63
C ARG A 271 -12.37 -31.69 -18.82
N SER A 272 -11.91 -31.70 -17.57
CA SER A 272 -12.05 -32.86 -16.68
C SER A 272 -13.51 -33.19 -16.40
N ALA A 273 -14.40 -32.18 -16.35
CA ALA A 273 -15.84 -32.32 -16.11
C ALA A 273 -16.59 -32.99 -17.28
N THR A 274 -15.99 -33.06 -18.49
CA THR A 274 -16.57 -33.83 -19.62
C THR A 274 -16.66 -35.32 -19.35
N ARG A 275 -15.97 -35.83 -18.34
CA ARG A 275 -16.01 -37.24 -17.95
C ARG A 275 -16.78 -37.42 -16.66
N SER A 276 -17.84 -38.27 -16.68
CA SER A 276 -18.69 -38.49 -15.52
C SER A 276 -18.02 -39.34 -14.46
N ASP A 277 -18.32 -39.06 -13.19
CA ASP A 277 -17.90 -39.89 -12.04
C ASP A 277 -18.89 -41.00 -11.77
N TRP A 278 -18.41 -42.06 -11.08
CA TRP A 278 -19.23 -43.12 -10.57
C TRP A 278 -19.67 -42.83 -9.14
N THR A 279 -20.90 -43.24 -8.80
CA THR A 279 -21.38 -43.25 -7.42
C THR A 279 -21.73 -44.68 -7.06
N ILE A 280 -21.21 -45.15 -5.92
CA ILE A 280 -21.54 -46.48 -5.35
C ILE A 280 -22.34 -46.21 -4.09
N GLU A 281 -23.42 -46.97 -3.93
CA GLU A 281 -24.28 -46.97 -2.75
C GLU A 281 -24.54 -48.38 -2.28
N VAL A 282 -24.38 -48.60 -0.98
CA VAL A 282 -24.76 -49.84 -0.28
C VAL A 282 -25.85 -49.48 0.71
N MET A 283 -26.99 -50.18 0.66
CA MET A 283 -28.16 -49.95 1.50
C MET A 283 -28.61 -51.25 2.16
N TYR A 284 -28.82 -51.20 3.47
CA TYR A 284 -29.50 -52.22 4.23
C TYR A 284 -30.92 -51.73 4.52
N SER A 285 -31.90 -52.66 4.23
CA SER A 285 -33.32 -52.39 4.41
C SER A 285 -33.92 -53.47 5.32
N GLN A 286 -34.41 -53.04 6.48
CA GLN A 286 -35.16 -53.85 7.42
C GLN A 286 -36.63 -53.80 7.12
N ARG A 287 -37.27 -54.99 6.98
CA ARG A 287 -38.72 -55.14 6.78
C ARG A 287 -39.40 -55.61 8.08
N GLY A 288 -40.69 -55.83 8.01
CA GLY A 288 -41.45 -56.40 9.12
C GLY A 288 -40.95 -57.79 9.53
N PRO A 289 -41.31 -58.29 10.71
CA PRO A 289 -40.78 -59.52 11.25
C PRO A 289 -41.06 -60.77 10.41
N ASP A 290 -42.08 -60.76 9.61
CA ASP A 290 -42.48 -61.86 8.72
C ASP A 290 -41.73 -61.87 7.38
N PHE A 291 -40.89 -60.83 7.11
CA PHE A 291 -40.22 -60.66 5.83
C PHE A 291 -38.69 -60.61 6.00
N SER A 292 -37.97 -61.19 5.04
CA SER A 292 -36.50 -61.16 5.03
C SER A 292 -35.99 -59.70 4.79
N ASN A 293 -34.95 -59.29 5.54
CA ASN A 293 -34.25 -58.08 5.31
C ASN A 293 -33.48 -58.10 4.00
N MET A 294 -33.24 -56.94 3.39
CA MET A 294 -32.61 -56.79 2.08
C MET A 294 -31.32 -56.00 2.15
N MET A 295 -30.37 -56.33 1.29
CA MET A 295 -29.19 -55.51 0.99
C MET A 295 -29.23 -55.16 -0.48
N SER A 296 -29.02 -53.89 -0.78
CA SER A 296 -28.96 -53.35 -2.14
C SER A 296 -27.59 -52.74 -2.41
N LEU A 297 -27.06 -52.99 -3.60
CA LEU A 297 -25.85 -52.35 -4.14
C LEU A 297 -26.28 -51.61 -5.40
N ASN A 298 -26.18 -50.29 -5.34
CA ASN A 298 -26.48 -49.41 -6.47
C ASN A 298 -25.19 -48.80 -7.01
N VAL A 299 -25.03 -48.88 -8.33
CA VAL A 299 -23.92 -48.20 -9.02
C VAL A 299 -24.55 -47.31 -10.09
N SER A 300 -24.23 -46.01 -10.01
CA SER A 300 -24.76 -45.03 -10.93
C SER A 300 -23.64 -44.19 -11.58
N LYS A 301 -23.89 -43.81 -12.83
CA LYS A 301 -23.02 -42.91 -13.61
C LYS A 301 -23.86 -42.01 -14.48
N PRO A 302 -23.72 -40.66 -14.41
CA PRO A 302 -24.38 -39.75 -15.32
C PRO A 302 -23.96 -40.02 -16.77
N ILE A 303 -24.92 -40.15 -17.69
CA ILE A 303 -24.69 -40.31 -19.13
C ILE A 303 -24.79 -38.95 -19.80
N GLN A 304 -23.77 -38.57 -20.53
CA GLN A 304 -23.69 -37.23 -21.18
C GLN A 304 -24.24 -37.32 -22.62
N TRP A 305 -25.57 -37.26 -22.80
CA TRP A 305 -26.25 -37.38 -24.10
C TRP A 305 -26.00 -36.22 -25.06
N ARG A 306 -25.62 -35.05 -24.55
CA ARG A 306 -25.46 -33.80 -25.33
C ARG A 306 -24.17 -33.09 -25.02
N GLU A 307 -23.07 -33.81 -25.05
CA GLU A 307 -21.73 -33.29 -24.73
C GLU A 307 -21.39 -32.03 -25.52
N SER A 308 -21.57 -32.05 -26.85
CA SER A 308 -21.32 -30.92 -27.73
C SER A 308 -22.18 -29.66 -27.48
N ARG A 309 -23.36 -29.84 -26.85
CA ARG A 309 -24.26 -28.70 -26.56
C ARG A 309 -24.08 -28.10 -25.17
N ARG A 310 -23.49 -28.84 -24.25
CA ARG A 310 -23.32 -28.42 -22.85
C ARG A 310 -21.82 -28.35 -22.47
N GLN A 311 -21.15 -29.47 -22.40
CA GLN A 311 -19.76 -29.54 -21.87
C GLN A 311 -18.79 -28.83 -22.81
N ASP A 312 -18.86 -29.05 -24.12
CA ASP A 312 -17.98 -28.34 -25.07
C ASP A 312 -18.24 -26.84 -25.07
N ARG A 313 -19.47 -26.39 -24.83
CA ARG A 313 -19.80 -24.96 -24.70
C ARG A 313 -19.24 -24.37 -23.41
N GLU A 314 -19.21 -25.14 -22.33
CA GLU A 314 -18.59 -24.72 -21.08
C GLU A 314 -17.07 -24.59 -21.23
N VAL A 315 -16.40 -25.57 -21.85
CA VAL A 315 -14.97 -25.48 -22.19
C VAL A 315 -14.71 -24.26 -23.09
N ALA A 316 -15.50 -24.04 -24.14
CA ALA A 316 -15.35 -22.90 -25.02
C ALA A 316 -15.51 -21.55 -24.27
N ALA A 317 -16.44 -21.48 -23.30
CA ALA A 317 -16.62 -20.30 -22.47
C ALA A 317 -15.39 -20.03 -21.56
N ARG A 318 -14.78 -21.08 -20.99
CA ARG A 318 -13.56 -20.93 -20.18
C ARG A 318 -12.37 -20.53 -21.05
N VAL A 319 -12.24 -21.08 -22.26
CA VAL A 319 -11.20 -20.65 -23.23
C VAL A 319 -11.36 -19.16 -23.55
N ALA A 320 -12.58 -18.70 -23.86
CA ALA A 320 -12.85 -17.28 -24.12
C ALA A 320 -12.53 -16.39 -22.88
N THR A 321 -12.74 -16.90 -21.66
CA THR A 321 -12.38 -16.19 -20.42
C THR A 321 -10.87 -16.04 -20.29
N ALA A 322 -10.10 -17.10 -20.56
CA ALA A 322 -8.64 -17.05 -20.53
C ALA A 322 -8.07 -16.12 -21.63
N GLU A 323 -8.62 -16.14 -22.83
CA GLU A 323 -8.26 -15.20 -23.90
C GLU A 323 -8.56 -13.75 -23.52
N ARG A 324 -9.68 -13.48 -22.84
CA ARG A 324 -9.98 -12.17 -22.30
C ARG A 324 -8.91 -11.73 -21.27
N ALA A 325 -8.56 -12.59 -20.33
CA ALA A 325 -7.54 -12.28 -19.31
C ALA A 325 -6.19 -11.95 -19.97
N ARG A 326 -5.81 -12.73 -20.98
CA ARG A 326 -4.61 -12.48 -21.77
C ARG A 326 -4.63 -11.11 -22.48
N ALA A 327 -5.74 -10.82 -23.18
CA ALA A 327 -5.88 -9.56 -23.91
C ALA A 327 -5.87 -8.34 -22.96
N GLN A 328 -6.48 -8.47 -21.77
CA GLN A 328 -6.42 -7.45 -20.72
C GLN A 328 -4.98 -7.23 -20.25
N ARG A 329 -4.23 -8.29 -19.94
CA ARG A 329 -2.82 -8.17 -19.54
C ARG A 329 -1.96 -7.51 -20.62
N GLU A 330 -2.16 -7.86 -21.90
CA GLU A 330 -1.42 -7.25 -23.01
C GLU A 330 -1.76 -5.76 -23.18
N GLU A 331 -3.00 -5.35 -22.91
CA GLU A 331 -3.41 -3.94 -22.92
C GLU A 331 -2.81 -3.16 -21.77
N GLU A 332 -2.88 -3.69 -20.55
CA GLU A 332 -2.30 -3.06 -19.37
C GLU A 332 -0.78 -2.96 -19.45
N THR A 333 -0.11 -3.96 -20.04
CA THR A 333 1.34 -3.86 -20.30
C THR A 333 1.69 -2.64 -21.17
N ARG A 334 0.86 -2.34 -22.19
CA ARG A 334 1.05 -1.14 -23.03
C ARG A 334 0.77 0.15 -22.27
N ALA A 335 -0.28 0.14 -21.42
CA ALA A 335 -0.63 1.29 -20.60
C ALA A 335 0.48 1.62 -19.61
N HIS A 336 0.97 0.64 -18.85
CA HIS A 336 2.08 0.81 -17.92
C HIS A 336 3.38 1.28 -18.59
N PHE A 337 3.66 0.79 -19.81
CA PHE A 337 4.82 1.29 -20.56
C PHE A 337 4.67 2.78 -20.87
N ALA A 338 3.50 3.21 -21.34
CA ALA A 338 3.26 4.61 -21.67
C ALA A 338 3.30 5.49 -20.42
N GLU A 339 2.73 5.04 -19.31
CA GLU A 339 2.75 5.73 -18.01
C GLU A 339 4.18 5.88 -17.46
N ALA A 340 4.95 4.80 -17.40
CA ALA A 340 6.34 4.84 -16.94
C ALA A 340 7.21 5.76 -17.79
N MET A 341 7.00 5.79 -19.12
CA MET A 341 7.68 6.75 -20.00
C MET A 341 7.30 8.18 -19.70
N ALA A 342 6.01 8.47 -19.47
CA ALA A 342 5.54 9.81 -19.13
C ALA A 342 6.09 10.29 -17.78
N LEU A 343 6.12 9.41 -16.77
CA LEU A 343 6.72 9.71 -15.46
C LEU A 343 8.23 10.00 -15.60
N LEU A 344 8.96 9.19 -16.35
CA LEU A 344 10.39 9.39 -16.57
C LEU A 344 10.69 10.70 -17.30
N GLN A 345 9.91 11.05 -18.32
CA GLN A 345 10.05 12.32 -19.04
C GLN A 345 9.73 13.52 -18.14
N SER A 346 8.67 13.42 -17.33
CA SER A 346 8.29 14.45 -16.38
C SER A 346 9.37 14.69 -15.32
N TRP A 347 9.92 13.60 -14.76
CA TRP A 347 11.01 13.69 -13.80
C TRP A 347 12.26 14.33 -14.39
N GLN A 348 12.65 13.97 -15.61
CA GLN A 348 13.80 14.57 -16.32
C GLN A 348 13.59 16.06 -16.57
N ALA A 349 12.40 16.45 -17.06
CA ALA A 349 12.05 17.83 -17.32
C ALA A 349 12.04 18.68 -16.02
N ASN A 350 11.53 18.12 -14.92
CA ASN A 350 11.54 18.81 -13.63
C ASN A 350 12.94 19.00 -13.08
N ARG A 351 13.85 18.02 -13.24
CA ARG A 351 15.26 18.19 -12.87
C ARG A 351 15.96 19.33 -13.64
N GLU A 352 15.68 19.47 -14.93
CA GLU A 352 16.21 20.60 -15.73
C GLU A 352 15.61 21.94 -15.25
N ARG A 353 14.34 21.95 -14.86
CA ARG A 353 13.71 23.15 -14.27
C ARG A 353 14.35 23.51 -12.92
N LEU A 354 14.58 22.55 -12.03
CA LEU A 354 15.26 22.76 -10.74
C LEU A 354 16.66 23.35 -10.94
N GLN A 355 17.44 22.85 -11.91
CA GLN A 355 18.74 23.44 -12.24
C GLN A 355 18.63 24.92 -12.64
N ARG A 356 17.61 25.30 -13.44
CA ARG A 356 17.38 26.71 -13.79
C ARG A 356 16.96 27.56 -12.60
N TYR A 357 16.13 27.02 -11.68
CA TYR A 357 15.77 27.71 -10.44
C TYR A 357 17.02 28.01 -9.60
N THR A 358 17.82 27.01 -9.34
CA THR A 358 19.01 27.09 -8.47
C THR A 358 20.10 27.95 -9.09
N ALA A 359 20.37 27.80 -10.41
CA ALA A 359 21.45 28.51 -11.08
C ALA A 359 21.11 29.98 -11.43
N THR A 360 19.83 30.30 -11.59
CA THR A 360 19.46 31.59 -12.17
C THR A 360 18.37 32.31 -11.37
N LEU A 361 17.20 31.71 -11.18
CA LEU A 361 16.04 32.43 -10.68
C LEU A 361 16.17 32.81 -9.20
N LEU A 362 16.57 31.87 -8.33
CA LEU A 362 16.76 32.16 -6.90
C LEU A 362 17.84 33.20 -6.65
N PRO A 363 19.05 33.17 -7.25
CA PRO A 363 20.04 34.20 -7.09
C PRO A 363 19.54 35.58 -7.55
N LEU A 364 18.87 35.65 -8.71
CA LEU A 364 18.35 36.95 -9.24
C LEU A 364 17.26 37.55 -8.37
N THR A 365 16.35 36.78 -7.80
CA THR A 365 15.33 37.29 -6.88
C THR A 365 15.95 37.80 -5.57
N THR A 366 16.94 37.12 -5.03
CA THR A 366 17.67 37.54 -3.83
C THR A 366 18.47 38.83 -4.11
N GLU A 367 19.18 38.92 -5.25
CA GLU A 367 19.88 40.14 -5.66
C GLU A 367 18.92 41.34 -5.88
N ARG A 368 17.74 41.11 -6.49
CA ARG A 368 16.69 42.14 -6.65
C ARG A 368 16.24 42.64 -5.29
N THR A 369 15.99 41.80 -4.32
CA THR A 369 15.59 42.18 -2.95
C THR A 369 16.70 42.99 -2.26
N ALA A 370 17.95 42.56 -2.40
CA ALA A 370 19.09 43.25 -1.82
C ALA A 370 19.28 44.66 -2.46
N ALA A 371 19.16 44.76 -3.76
CA ALA A 371 19.25 46.01 -4.49
C ALA A 371 18.11 47.00 -4.09
N ALA A 372 16.86 46.53 -4.04
CA ALA A 372 15.73 47.33 -3.60
C ALA A 372 15.89 47.81 -2.14
N THR A 373 16.34 46.95 -1.26
CA THR A 373 16.63 47.26 0.15
C THR A 373 17.72 48.33 0.26
N THR A 374 18.78 48.24 -0.55
CA THR A 374 19.88 49.22 -0.57
C THR A 374 19.40 50.59 -1.11
N ALA A 375 18.60 50.57 -2.17
CA ALA A 375 18.01 51.79 -2.73
C ALA A 375 17.08 52.48 -1.72
N TYR A 376 16.28 51.75 -0.97
CA TYR A 376 15.43 52.30 0.09
C TYR A 376 16.27 52.91 1.23
N ARG A 377 17.31 52.21 1.69
CA ARG A 377 18.23 52.71 2.74
C ARG A 377 18.96 54.00 2.30
N SER A 378 19.33 54.11 1.04
CA SER A 378 19.97 55.34 0.47
C SER A 378 18.98 56.43 0.04
N ARG A 379 17.67 56.20 0.27
CA ARG A 379 16.58 57.14 -0.08
C ARG A 379 16.44 57.38 -1.60
N THR A 380 16.87 56.46 -2.43
CA THR A 380 16.74 56.49 -3.88
C THR A 380 15.63 55.55 -4.39
N GLY A 381 15.03 54.73 -3.50
CA GLY A 381 13.92 53.80 -3.79
C GLY A 381 12.81 53.91 -2.76
N SER A 382 11.64 53.31 -3.06
CA SER A 382 10.48 53.24 -2.18
C SER A 382 10.44 51.98 -1.33
N LEU A 383 9.70 51.98 -0.23
CA LEU A 383 9.41 50.75 0.56
C LEU A 383 8.60 49.75 -0.26
N ASP A 384 7.65 50.21 -1.08
CA ASP A 384 6.84 49.36 -1.94
C ASP A 384 7.70 48.48 -2.86
N ALA A 385 8.77 49.08 -3.44
CA ALA A 385 9.70 48.32 -4.27
C ALA A 385 10.45 47.21 -3.47
N VAL A 386 10.76 47.45 -2.18
CA VAL A 386 11.34 46.43 -1.30
C VAL A 386 10.35 45.32 -1.01
N LEU A 387 9.11 45.69 -0.67
CA LEU A 387 8.04 44.74 -0.36
C LEU A 387 7.71 43.87 -1.58
N GLU A 388 7.58 44.46 -2.77
CA GLU A 388 7.35 43.76 -4.03
C GLU A 388 8.50 42.78 -4.37
N ALA A 389 9.76 43.22 -4.24
CA ALA A 389 10.92 42.37 -4.49
C ALA A 389 10.96 41.17 -3.52
N ARG A 390 10.62 41.42 -2.25
CA ARG A 390 10.56 40.35 -1.21
C ARG A 390 9.44 39.36 -1.47
N VAL A 391 8.25 39.80 -1.85
CA VAL A 391 7.15 38.92 -2.25
C VAL A 391 7.61 37.99 -3.40
N GLY A 392 8.24 38.55 -4.43
CA GLY A 392 8.76 37.77 -5.55
C GLY A 392 9.86 36.78 -5.16
N GLU A 393 10.71 37.10 -4.17
CA GLU A 393 11.72 36.19 -3.63
C GLU A 393 11.09 35.03 -2.88
N ILE A 394 10.09 35.28 -2.01
CA ILE A 394 9.35 34.27 -1.29
C ILE A 394 8.63 33.31 -2.25
N GLU A 395 7.93 33.86 -3.23
CA GLU A 395 7.21 33.09 -4.25
C GLU A 395 8.17 32.22 -5.04
N ALA A 396 9.36 32.69 -5.41
CA ALA A 396 10.35 31.89 -6.09
C ALA A 396 10.90 30.72 -5.20
N GLN A 397 11.14 30.99 -3.91
CA GLN A 397 11.59 29.99 -2.95
C GLN A 397 10.53 28.91 -2.71
N VAL A 398 9.28 29.29 -2.51
CA VAL A 398 8.17 28.35 -2.33
C VAL A 398 7.94 27.53 -3.60
N ALA A 399 7.91 28.17 -4.78
CA ALA A 399 7.76 27.47 -6.05
C ALA A 399 8.91 26.50 -6.35
N HIS A 400 10.12 26.81 -5.90
CA HIS A 400 11.26 25.88 -5.95
C HIS A 400 11.01 24.63 -5.09
N LEU A 401 10.60 24.80 -3.83
CA LEU A 401 10.29 23.70 -2.92
C LEU A 401 9.11 22.83 -3.41
N GLU A 402 8.09 23.46 -4.01
CA GLU A 402 6.98 22.73 -4.62
C GLU A 402 7.44 21.92 -5.84
N LEU A 403 8.33 22.45 -6.66
CA LEU A 403 8.93 21.73 -7.77
C LEU A 403 9.86 20.60 -7.30
N GLU A 404 10.58 20.79 -6.19
CA GLU A 404 11.36 19.72 -5.55
C GLU A 404 10.44 18.60 -5.04
N LEU A 405 9.32 18.94 -4.39
CA LEU A 405 8.33 17.96 -3.94
C LEU A 405 7.76 17.17 -5.11
N GLU A 406 7.33 17.86 -6.19
CA GLU A 406 6.83 17.20 -7.39
C GLU A 406 7.88 16.24 -7.98
N THR A 407 9.14 16.66 -8.06
CA THR A 407 10.24 15.85 -8.56
C THR A 407 10.52 14.65 -7.66
N ALA A 408 10.46 14.83 -6.34
CA ALA A 408 10.65 13.78 -5.37
C ALA A 408 9.50 12.75 -5.37
N THR A 409 8.26 13.21 -5.60
CA THR A 409 7.11 12.31 -5.75
C THR A 409 7.26 11.46 -7.02
N LEU A 410 7.60 12.08 -8.16
CA LEU A 410 7.89 11.35 -9.39
C LEU A 410 9.06 10.35 -9.23
N TRP A 411 10.08 10.73 -8.47
CA TRP A 411 11.17 9.82 -8.12
C TRP A 411 10.66 8.61 -7.31
N ALA A 412 9.81 8.82 -6.32
CA ALA A 412 9.25 7.75 -5.52
C ALA A 412 8.38 6.81 -6.38
N GLU A 413 7.57 7.34 -7.29
CA GLU A 413 6.78 6.55 -8.24
C GLU A 413 7.67 5.68 -9.12
N LEU A 414 8.74 6.25 -9.69
CA LEU A 414 9.69 5.53 -10.55
C LEU A 414 10.56 4.52 -9.78
N ASN A 415 10.96 4.86 -8.55
CA ASN A 415 11.86 4.03 -7.75
C ASN A 415 11.19 2.75 -7.22
N TYR A 416 9.89 2.83 -6.92
CA TYR A 416 9.10 1.70 -6.42
C TYR A 416 8.19 1.07 -7.48
N LEU A 417 8.36 1.44 -8.74
CA LEU A 417 7.59 0.86 -9.85
C LEU A 417 7.96 -0.62 -10.08
N VAL A 418 9.24 -0.99 -9.89
CA VAL A 418 9.74 -2.36 -10.06
C VAL A 418 10.43 -2.81 -8.77
N PRO A 419 10.06 -3.96 -8.18
CA PRO A 419 10.69 -4.49 -6.98
C PRO A 419 12.19 -4.73 -7.17
N GLY A 420 13.00 -4.42 -6.17
CA GLY A 420 14.45 -4.68 -6.18
C GLY A 420 15.29 -3.63 -6.89
N GLY A 421 14.71 -2.56 -7.44
CA GLY A 421 15.49 -1.43 -7.98
C GLY A 421 16.36 -0.74 -6.94
N HIS A 422 16.03 -0.90 -5.68
CA HIS A 422 16.72 -0.25 -4.54
C HIS A 422 18.04 -0.92 -4.15
N GLU A 423 18.19 -2.23 -4.36
CA GLU A 423 19.41 -2.97 -3.98
C GLU A 423 20.56 -2.79 -4.99
N ALA A 424 20.29 -2.36 -6.20
CA ALA A 424 21.31 -2.20 -7.23
C ALA A 424 22.18 -0.93 -7.10
N GLY A 425 21.79 0.02 -6.24
CA GLY A 425 22.48 1.30 -6.03
C GLY A 425 23.51 1.32 -4.89
N VAL A 426 23.60 0.26 -4.07
CA VAL A 426 24.47 0.24 -2.88
C VAL A 426 25.82 -0.45 -3.14
N THR A 427 26.02 -1.04 -4.31
CA THR A 427 27.28 -1.73 -4.70
C THR A 427 27.89 -1.11 -5.94
N GLN A 428 28.38 0.12 -5.85
CA GLN A 428 29.47 0.65 -6.70
C GLN A 428 30.31 1.66 -5.90
#